data_2a249b3ea338a15f4887445ce62188a9
#
_entry.id   2a249b3ea338a15f4887445ce62188a9
#
_cell.length_a   1.000
_cell.length_b   1.000
_cell.length_c   1.000
_cell.angle_alpha   90.00
_cell.angle_beta   90.00
_cell.angle_gamma   90.00
#
_symmetry.space_group_name_H-M   'P 1'
#
loop_
_entity.id
_entity.type
_entity.pdbx_description
1 polymer ?
#
loop_
_entity_poly.entity_id
_entity_poly.type
_entity_poly.pdbx_seq_one_letter_code
_entity_poly.pdbx_strand_id
1 'polypeptide(L)'
;GVWWIYDGIEYTFMPNLILPPQGRILLVKFDPSDTSAMQTFQALYNIPAMDAPVVGPFNGNLSNQGERIVLEKPLVHDPSGFPLSWTVVDEVIYFDKEPWTREADGTGKVLQRISTRRPGNDPSNWQADVPTPGRSNPNTSVAAWMIY
;
A
#
# COMPACT_ATOMS: atom_id res chain seq x y z
N GLY A 1 12.55 1.35 15.65
CA GLY A 1 13.01 0.64 14.45
C GLY A 1 12.25 1.10 13.22
N VAL A 2 12.81 0.90 12.06
CA VAL A 2 12.28 1.39 10.79
C VAL A 2 11.50 0.27 10.11
N TRP A 3 10.25 0.52 9.78
CA TRP A 3 9.42 -0.41 9.02
C TRP A 3 9.72 -0.26 7.53
N TRP A 4 9.54 -1.31 6.78
CA TRP A 4 9.70 -1.28 5.34
C TRP A 4 8.66 -2.12 4.60
N ILE A 5 8.47 -1.78 3.33
CA ILE A 5 7.81 -2.65 2.34
C ILE A 5 8.91 -3.25 1.50
N TYR A 6 8.79 -4.54 1.27
CA TYR A 6 9.75 -5.35 0.54
C TYR A 6 9.03 -6.35 -0.38
N ASP A 7 9.78 -6.85 -1.36
CA ASP A 7 9.28 -7.74 -2.42
C ASP A 7 8.31 -7.00 -3.36
N GLY A 8 8.45 -7.18 -4.65
CA GLY A 8 7.70 -6.45 -5.68
C GLY A 8 8.02 -4.96 -5.76
N ILE A 9 7.80 -4.24 -4.67
CA ILE A 9 8.22 -2.84 -4.49
C ILE A 9 9.02 -2.70 -3.19
N GLU A 10 9.84 -1.65 -3.13
CA GLU A 10 10.67 -1.38 -1.95
C GLU A 10 10.43 0.05 -1.44
N TYR A 11 10.19 0.16 -0.15
CA TYR A 11 10.08 1.45 0.53
C TYR A 11 10.42 1.32 2.01
N THR A 12 11.25 2.23 2.51
CA THR A 12 11.61 2.32 3.94
C THR A 12 10.92 3.53 4.55
N PHE A 13 10.06 3.30 5.55
CA PHE A 13 9.35 4.36 6.24
C PHE A 13 10.29 5.16 7.14
N MET A 14 10.04 6.47 7.25
CA MET A 14 10.82 7.31 8.17
C MET A 14 10.58 6.89 9.63
N PRO A 15 11.61 6.93 10.49
CA PRO A 15 11.49 6.47 11.87
C PRO A 15 10.48 7.25 12.72
N ASN A 16 10.16 8.47 12.33
CA ASN A 16 9.23 9.35 13.05
C ASN A 16 7.81 9.35 12.47
N LEU A 17 7.53 8.51 11.47
CA LEU A 17 6.21 8.42 10.91
C LEU A 17 5.28 7.71 11.89
N ILE A 18 4.29 8.44 12.39
CA ILE A 18 3.28 7.92 13.31
C ILE A 18 1.96 7.79 12.57
N LEU A 19 1.44 6.58 12.53
CA LEU A 19 0.11 6.31 12.00
C LEU A 19 -0.86 6.16 13.18
N PRO A 20 -1.85 7.06 13.32
CA PRO A 20 -2.84 6.93 14.37
C PRO A 20 -3.73 5.70 14.14
N PRO A 21 -4.47 5.23 15.16
CA PRO A 21 -5.45 4.17 14.96
C PRO A 21 -6.40 4.49 13.81
N GLN A 22 -6.61 3.52 12.91
CA GLN A 22 -7.38 3.67 11.67
C GLN A 22 -6.83 4.70 10.67
N GLY A 23 -5.61 5.21 10.93
CA GLY A 23 -4.91 6.11 10.01
C GLY A 23 -4.54 5.40 8.70
N ARG A 24 -4.26 6.21 7.67
CA ARG A 24 -3.85 5.77 6.35
C ARG A 24 -2.58 6.46 5.94
N ILE A 25 -1.79 5.79 5.13
CA ILE A 25 -0.65 6.34 4.42
C ILE A 25 -0.85 6.00 2.94
N LEU A 26 -0.64 6.96 2.08
CA LEU A 26 -0.61 6.76 0.65
C LEU A 26 0.85 6.66 0.20
N LEU A 27 1.25 5.49 -0.30
CA LEU A 27 2.57 5.27 -0.87
C LEU A 27 2.49 5.42 -2.39
N VAL A 28 3.30 6.32 -2.95
CA VAL A 28 3.31 6.65 -4.38
C VAL A 28 4.65 6.41 -5.03
N LYS A 29 4.66 6.26 -6.36
CA LYS A 29 5.89 6.03 -7.13
C LYS A 29 6.64 7.32 -7.48
N PHE A 30 6.02 8.46 -7.42
CA PHE A 30 6.65 9.77 -7.66
C PHE A 30 7.12 10.41 -6.35
N ASP A 31 7.98 11.42 -6.44
CA ASP A 31 8.39 12.21 -5.28
C ASP A 31 7.22 13.08 -4.80
N PRO A 32 6.70 12.89 -3.58
CA PRO A 32 5.59 13.70 -3.07
C PRO A 32 5.90 15.20 -2.91
N SER A 33 7.18 15.60 -2.90
CA SER A 33 7.61 17.00 -2.89
C SER A 33 7.53 17.67 -4.26
N ASP A 34 7.38 16.88 -5.34
CA ASP A 34 7.12 17.38 -6.68
C ASP A 34 5.67 17.85 -6.80
N THR A 35 5.48 19.16 -6.72
CA THR A 35 4.16 19.80 -6.78
C THR A 35 3.42 19.48 -8.07
N SER A 36 4.12 19.40 -9.20
CA SER A 36 3.52 19.11 -10.51
C SER A 36 3.01 17.67 -10.57
N ALA A 37 3.81 16.72 -10.11
CA ALA A 37 3.42 15.30 -10.03
C ALA A 37 2.23 15.12 -9.08
N MET A 38 2.25 15.80 -7.92
CA MET A 38 1.14 15.76 -6.96
C MET A 38 -0.15 16.32 -7.54
N GLN A 39 -0.09 17.46 -8.23
CA GLN A 39 -1.25 18.06 -8.89
C GLN A 39 -1.82 17.16 -9.99
N THR A 40 -0.96 16.54 -10.78
CA THR A 40 -1.36 15.58 -11.82
C THR A 40 -2.07 14.38 -11.20
N PHE A 41 -1.53 13.82 -10.11
CA PHE A 41 -2.14 12.72 -9.38
C PHE A 41 -3.51 13.09 -8.79
N GLN A 42 -3.60 14.24 -8.14
CA GLN A 42 -4.86 14.75 -7.58
C GLN A 42 -5.92 14.97 -8.66
N ALA A 43 -5.54 15.53 -9.81
CA ALA A 43 -6.44 15.73 -10.93
C ALA A 43 -6.93 14.41 -11.53
N LEU A 44 -6.03 13.41 -11.69
CA LEU A 44 -6.36 12.10 -12.23
C LEU A 44 -7.42 11.38 -11.40
N TYR A 45 -7.33 11.47 -10.08
CA TYR A 45 -8.25 10.79 -9.16
C TYR A 45 -9.34 11.71 -8.56
N ASN A 46 -9.44 12.96 -9.06
CA ASN A 46 -10.38 13.95 -8.57
C ASN A 46 -10.33 14.14 -7.04
N ILE A 47 -9.12 14.37 -6.53
CA ILE A 47 -8.85 14.54 -5.10
C ILE A 47 -8.54 16.02 -4.83
N PRO A 48 -9.46 16.81 -4.27
CA PRO A 48 -9.23 18.26 -4.05
C PRO A 48 -8.21 18.53 -2.94
N ALA A 49 -8.12 17.63 -1.95
CA ALA A 49 -7.15 17.69 -0.86
C ALA A 49 -6.80 16.28 -0.38
N MET A 50 -5.54 16.09 0.04
CA MET A 50 -5.07 14.81 0.60
C MET A 50 -5.34 14.76 2.09
N ASP A 51 -6.16 13.81 2.53
CA ASP A 51 -6.48 13.59 3.96
C ASP A 51 -5.48 12.66 4.65
N ALA A 52 -4.70 11.90 3.88
CA ALA A 52 -3.69 10.98 4.36
C ALA A 52 -2.28 11.50 4.07
N PRO A 53 -1.28 11.24 4.92
CA PRO A 53 0.12 11.45 4.56
C PRO A 53 0.47 10.72 3.27
N VAL A 54 1.16 11.42 2.36
CA VAL A 54 1.69 10.84 1.12
C VAL A 54 3.18 10.64 1.28
N VAL A 55 3.63 9.43 1.01
CA VAL A 55 5.04 9.05 1.12
C VAL A 55 5.50 8.40 -0.18
N GLY A 56 6.79 8.50 -0.48
CA GLY A 56 7.41 8.00 -1.70
C GLY A 56 8.74 8.69 -1.98
N PRO A 57 9.35 8.45 -3.15
CA PRO A 57 8.95 7.41 -4.11
C PRO A 57 9.29 6.00 -3.63
N PHE A 58 8.51 5.01 -4.00
CA PHE A 58 8.92 3.62 -3.87
C PHE A 58 9.73 3.16 -5.09
N ASN A 59 10.61 2.19 -4.89
CA ASN A 59 11.35 1.52 -5.96
C ASN A 59 10.59 0.28 -6.43
N GLY A 60 10.90 -0.17 -7.66
CA GLY A 60 10.26 -1.34 -8.27
C GLY A 60 8.98 -0.99 -9.03
N ASN A 61 8.27 -2.02 -9.50
CA ASN A 61 7.01 -1.91 -10.22
C ASN A 61 6.14 -3.09 -9.83
N LEU A 62 4.85 -2.81 -9.64
CA LEU A 62 3.88 -3.88 -9.43
C LEU A 62 3.65 -4.63 -10.74
N SER A 63 3.74 -5.95 -10.68
CA SER A 63 3.50 -6.82 -11.82
C SER A 63 2.00 -6.96 -12.10
N ASN A 64 1.60 -6.84 -13.37
CA ASN A 64 0.22 -7.12 -13.75
C ASN A 64 -0.14 -8.61 -13.64
N GLN A 65 0.84 -9.51 -13.68
CA GLN A 65 0.61 -10.96 -13.64
C GLN A 65 0.52 -11.53 -12.22
N GLY A 66 0.97 -10.78 -11.25
CA GLY A 66 0.99 -11.15 -9.85
C GLY A 66 2.29 -10.78 -9.17
N GLU A 67 2.18 -10.47 -7.90
CA GLU A 67 3.31 -10.00 -7.08
C GLU A 67 3.07 -10.34 -5.62
N ARG A 68 4.15 -10.42 -4.86
CA ARG A 68 4.14 -10.43 -3.40
C ARG A 68 4.56 -9.07 -2.89
N ILE A 69 3.82 -8.52 -1.94
CA ILE A 69 4.15 -7.28 -1.25
C ILE A 69 4.11 -7.56 0.25
N VAL A 70 5.16 -7.22 0.96
CA VAL A 70 5.31 -7.53 2.38
C VAL A 70 5.60 -6.27 3.16
N LEU A 71 4.87 -6.07 4.26
CA LEU A 71 5.21 -5.10 5.28
C LEU A 71 5.94 -5.81 6.42
N GLU A 72 7.13 -5.34 6.73
CA GLU A 72 7.96 -5.88 7.79
C GLU A 72 8.36 -4.80 8.82
N LYS A 73 8.59 -5.24 10.04
CA LYS A 73 9.19 -4.44 11.09
C LYS A 73 10.41 -5.14 11.69
N PRO A 74 11.42 -4.39 12.16
CA PRO A 74 12.55 -4.97 12.83
C PRO A 74 12.16 -5.53 14.21
N LEU A 75 12.72 -6.68 14.56
CA LEU A 75 12.53 -7.35 15.86
C LEU A 75 13.72 -7.15 16.78
N VAL A 76 14.91 -7.34 16.24
CA VAL A 76 16.16 -7.32 16.99
C VAL A 76 17.11 -6.31 16.36
N HIS A 77 17.78 -5.54 17.20
CA HIS A 77 18.81 -4.59 16.78
C HIS A 77 20.13 -4.94 17.48
N ASP A 78 21.23 -4.61 16.83
CA ASP A 78 22.53 -4.60 17.49
C ASP A 78 22.69 -3.41 18.44
N PRO A 79 23.76 -3.31 19.23
CA PRO A 79 23.99 -2.17 20.12
C PRO A 79 24.10 -0.81 19.42
N SER A 80 24.37 -0.78 18.11
CA SER A 80 24.41 0.44 17.31
C SER A 80 23.05 0.84 16.75
N GLY A 81 22.02 -0.02 16.95
CA GLY A 81 20.68 0.19 16.45
C GLY A 81 20.43 -0.36 15.03
N PHE A 82 21.37 -1.13 14.48
CA PHE A 82 21.19 -1.78 13.17
C PHE A 82 20.26 -3.00 13.30
N PRO A 83 19.22 -3.11 12.46
CA PRO A 83 18.30 -4.25 12.53
C PRO A 83 18.99 -5.55 12.15
N LEU A 84 18.86 -6.58 12.99
CA LEU A 84 19.40 -7.92 12.77
C LEU A 84 18.36 -8.96 12.32
N SER A 85 17.08 -8.69 12.60
CA SER A 85 15.98 -9.56 12.16
C SER A 85 14.70 -8.76 12.02
N TRP A 86 13.78 -9.29 11.19
CA TRP A 86 12.48 -8.69 10.89
C TRP A 86 11.35 -9.70 11.08
N THR A 87 10.14 -9.18 11.23
CA THR A 87 8.93 -9.99 11.19
C THR A 87 7.94 -9.41 10.20
N VAL A 88 7.27 -10.29 9.48
CA VAL A 88 6.14 -9.92 8.62
C VAL A 88 5.00 -9.43 9.49
N VAL A 89 4.51 -8.24 9.22
CA VAL A 89 3.34 -7.64 9.86
C VAL A 89 2.09 -7.89 9.04
N ASP A 90 2.21 -7.74 7.74
CA ASP A 90 1.13 -8.02 6.78
C ASP A 90 1.73 -8.33 5.42
N GLU A 91 1.01 -9.10 4.61
CA GLU A 91 1.42 -9.41 3.24
C GLU A 91 0.21 -9.58 2.34
N VAL A 92 0.43 -9.36 1.06
CA VAL A 92 -0.48 -9.74 -0.01
C VAL A 92 0.32 -10.45 -1.11
N ILE A 93 -0.26 -11.53 -1.63
CA ILE A 93 0.22 -12.19 -2.84
C ILE A 93 -0.97 -12.20 -3.78
N TYR A 94 -0.97 -11.36 -4.79
CA TYR A 94 -2.08 -11.23 -5.73
C TYR A 94 -1.71 -11.79 -7.11
N PHE A 95 -2.72 -12.10 -7.89
CA PHE A 95 -2.59 -12.55 -9.28
C PHE A 95 -3.65 -11.91 -10.18
N ASP A 96 -3.43 -11.95 -11.48
CA ASP A 96 -4.37 -11.49 -12.53
C ASP A 96 -5.39 -12.56 -12.96
N LYS A 97 -5.45 -13.70 -12.27
CA LYS A 97 -6.27 -14.87 -12.61
C LYS A 97 -6.98 -15.44 -11.40
N GLU A 98 -8.02 -16.22 -11.66
CA GLU A 98 -8.76 -16.91 -10.61
C GLU A 98 -7.85 -17.66 -9.63
N PRO A 99 -8.19 -17.57 -8.33
CA PRO A 99 -9.41 -17.05 -7.73
C PRO A 99 -9.42 -15.52 -7.49
N TRP A 100 -8.43 -14.77 -7.97
CA TRP A 100 -8.42 -13.32 -7.91
C TRP A 100 -9.35 -12.70 -8.94
N THR A 101 -9.95 -11.54 -8.61
CA THR A 101 -10.79 -10.83 -9.55
C THR A 101 -9.98 -10.28 -10.73
N ARG A 102 -10.46 -10.48 -11.95
CA ARG A 102 -9.86 -9.92 -13.17
C ARG A 102 -10.30 -8.49 -13.45
N GLU A 103 -11.29 -7.99 -12.71
CA GLU A 103 -11.83 -6.65 -12.98
C GLU A 103 -10.86 -5.51 -12.66
N ALA A 104 -9.76 -5.77 -11.94
CA ALA A 104 -8.70 -4.80 -11.71
C ALA A 104 -7.68 -4.74 -12.86
N ASP A 105 -7.71 -5.68 -13.81
CA ASP A 105 -6.77 -5.72 -14.93
C ASP A 105 -7.30 -4.89 -16.11
N GLY A 106 -6.66 -3.75 -16.38
CA GLY A 106 -6.91 -2.91 -17.56
C GLY A 106 -8.27 -2.19 -17.61
N THR A 107 -9.09 -2.24 -16.55
CA THR A 107 -10.43 -1.64 -16.54
C THR A 107 -10.49 -0.25 -15.90
N GLY A 108 -9.37 0.20 -15.31
CA GLY A 108 -9.33 1.41 -14.47
C GLY A 108 -9.78 1.20 -13.03
N LYS A 109 -10.18 -0.02 -12.67
CA LYS A 109 -10.41 -0.43 -11.28
C LYS A 109 -9.10 -0.87 -10.62
N VAL A 110 -9.08 -0.87 -9.30
CA VAL A 110 -7.95 -1.31 -8.48
C VAL A 110 -8.39 -2.38 -7.49
N LEU A 111 -7.44 -3.22 -7.06
CA LEU A 111 -7.70 -4.17 -5.99
C LEU A 111 -7.84 -3.43 -4.66
N GLN A 112 -8.95 -3.66 -3.98
CA GLN A 112 -9.26 -3.07 -2.67
C GLN A 112 -9.51 -4.18 -1.66
N ARG A 113 -8.80 -4.13 -0.53
CA ARG A 113 -8.98 -5.06 0.57
C ARG A 113 -10.29 -4.77 1.30
N ILE A 114 -11.07 -5.81 1.55
CA ILE A 114 -12.39 -5.69 2.20
C ILE A 114 -12.25 -5.57 3.71
N SER A 115 -11.34 -6.34 4.32
CA SER A 115 -11.15 -6.35 5.77
C SER A 115 -9.67 -6.51 6.15
N THR A 116 -9.17 -5.65 7.03
CA THR A 116 -7.84 -5.77 7.61
C THR A 116 -7.73 -6.87 8.67
N ARG A 117 -8.85 -7.43 9.10
CA ARG A 117 -8.91 -8.55 10.06
C ARG A 117 -8.77 -9.92 9.39
N ARG A 118 -8.88 -9.98 8.08
CA ARG A 118 -8.72 -11.20 7.27
C ARG A 118 -7.34 -11.17 6.60
N PRO A 119 -6.75 -12.33 6.28
CA PRO A 119 -5.45 -12.40 5.61
C PRO A 119 -5.40 -11.57 4.32
N GLY A 120 -4.25 -10.92 4.07
CA GLY A 120 -4.02 -10.15 2.85
C GLY A 120 -3.87 -11.01 1.59
N ASN A 121 -3.49 -12.27 1.73
CA ASN A 121 -3.35 -13.23 0.63
C ASN A 121 -4.57 -14.15 0.42
N ASP A 122 -5.71 -13.84 1.05
CA ASP A 122 -7.00 -14.48 0.77
C ASP A 122 -7.72 -13.73 -0.36
N PRO A 123 -7.87 -14.31 -1.55
CA PRO A 123 -8.51 -13.64 -2.69
C PRO A 123 -9.94 -13.17 -2.41
N SER A 124 -10.68 -13.90 -1.56
CA SER A 124 -12.06 -13.53 -1.19
C SER A 124 -12.12 -12.30 -0.28
N ASN A 125 -10.96 -11.80 0.18
CA ASN A 125 -10.84 -10.56 0.96
C ASN A 125 -10.56 -9.33 0.08
N TRP A 126 -10.61 -9.48 -1.24
CA TRP A 126 -10.34 -8.41 -2.19
C TRP A 126 -11.48 -8.24 -3.18
N GLN A 127 -11.70 -7.01 -3.57
CA GLN A 127 -12.65 -6.63 -4.63
C GLN A 127 -11.97 -5.67 -5.60
N ALA A 128 -12.50 -5.56 -6.81
CA ALA A 128 -12.11 -4.55 -7.77
C ALA A 128 -13.12 -3.41 -7.76
N ASP A 129 -12.66 -2.19 -7.50
CA ASP A 129 -13.54 -1.02 -7.47
C ASP A 129 -12.78 0.23 -7.95
N VAL A 130 -13.49 1.35 -8.06
CA VAL A 130 -12.89 2.64 -8.43
C VAL A 130 -11.80 3.04 -7.45
N PRO A 131 -10.68 3.63 -7.92
CA PRO A 131 -9.61 4.08 -7.04
C PRO A 131 -10.08 5.09 -6.00
N THR A 132 -9.65 4.91 -4.75
CA THR A 132 -9.94 5.82 -3.63
C THR A 132 -8.65 6.21 -2.87
N PRO A 133 -7.63 6.80 -3.54
CA PRO A 133 -6.34 7.08 -2.94
C PRO A 133 -6.44 7.92 -1.67
N GLY A 134 -5.82 7.43 -0.58
CA GLY A 134 -5.82 8.10 0.72
C GLY A 134 -7.16 8.11 1.46
N ARG A 135 -8.21 7.49 0.91
CA ARG A 135 -9.56 7.44 1.49
C ARG A 135 -9.96 6.01 1.88
N SER A 136 -11.09 5.89 2.58
CA SER A 136 -11.68 4.57 2.85
C SER A 136 -12.18 3.93 1.57
N ASN A 137 -11.97 2.62 1.44
CA ASN A 137 -12.60 1.86 0.38
C ASN A 137 -14.11 1.79 0.60
N PRO A 138 -14.93 1.85 -0.46
CA PRO A 138 -16.35 1.56 -0.37
C PRO A 138 -16.56 0.16 0.23
N ASN A 139 -17.58 -0.01 1.04
CA ASN A 139 -17.97 -1.30 1.62
C ASN A 139 -16.91 -1.97 2.51
N THR A 140 -15.92 -1.23 3.02
CA THR A 140 -14.97 -1.74 3.99
C THR A 140 -15.32 -1.25 5.39
N SER A 141 -15.31 -2.13 6.37
CA SER A 141 -15.56 -1.79 7.77
C SER A 141 -14.34 -1.26 8.51
N VAL A 142 -13.16 -1.29 7.91
CA VAL A 142 -11.88 -0.87 8.52
C VAL A 142 -10.92 -0.34 7.44
N ALA A 143 -10.03 0.58 7.81
CA ALA A 143 -8.98 1.11 6.95
C ALA A 143 -8.16 -0.01 6.31
N ALA A 144 -8.12 -0.05 5.00
CA ALA A 144 -7.41 -1.05 4.23
C ALA A 144 -6.19 -0.44 3.50
N TRP A 145 -5.22 -1.29 3.20
CA TRP A 145 -4.07 -0.97 2.37
C TRP A 145 -4.48 -0.71 0.93
N MET A 146 -3.90 0.29 0.33
CA MET A 146 -3.92 0.51 -1.11
C MET A 146 -2.55 1.01 -1.56
N ILE A 147 -2.04 0.43 -2.62
CA ILE A 147 -0.82 0.84 -3.31
C ILE A 147 -1.23 1.28 -4.71
N TYR A 148 -0.86 2.49 -5.07
CA TYR A 148 -1.11 3.08 -6.38
C TYR A 148 0.16 3.33 -7.15
#